data_887621160d8e957df07b0fc931d71698
#
_entry.id   887621160d8e957df07b0fc931d71698
#
_cell.length_a   1.000
_cell.length_b   1.000
_cell.length_c   1.000
_cell.angle_alpha   90.00
_cell.angle_beta   90.00
_cell.angle_gamma   90.00
#
_symmetry.space_group_name_H-M   'P 1'
#
loop_
_entity.id
_entity.type
_entity.pdbx_description
1 polymer ?
#
loop_
_entity_poly.entity_id
_entity_poly.type
_entity_poly.pdbx_seq_one_letter_code
_entity_poly.pdbx_strand_id
1 'polypeptide(L)'
;MLDDKGFDLWADGYDGSVSISDEDNAYPFAGYKRILNRIYEFIMQKPNASVLDLGFGTATLTTKLYENGSVIYGQDFSSRMIELASEKMPDAKLYQGDFAQGLVDPLKRYSYDFIVATYSIHHLTDDQKIRFLKELLDHLNADGMILIGDVAFESRDELNRCREENDDKWDDDEIYCVVEELRPEFPNLCFEKITFCSGVLMISK
;
A
#
# COMPACT_ATOMS: atom_id res chain seq x y z
N MET A 1 1.41 -10.66 18.48
CA MET A 1 1.49 -9.57 19.47
C MET A 1 2.82 -8.90 19.21
N LEU A 2 2.81 -7.68 18.63
CA LEU A 2 4.04 -6.92 18.36
C LEU A 2 4.72 -6.62 19.67
N ASP A 3 6.01 -6.93 19.76
CA ASP A 3 6.84 -6.49 20.88
C ASP A 3 7.16 -4.98 20.73
N ASP A 4 7.64 -4.35 21.79
CA ASP A 4 7.94 -2.91 21.82
C ASP A 4 8.93 -2.48 20.70
N LYS A 5 9.71 -3.40 20.13
CA LYS A 5 10.64 -3.15 19.02
C LYS A 5 9.94 -2.95 17.67
N GLY A 6 8.77 -3.52 17.46
CA GLY A 6 7.96 -3.26 16.28
C GLY A 6 7.42 -1.82 16.22
N PHE A 7 7.17 -1.20 17.36
CA PHE A 7 6.68 0.19 17.44
C PHE A 7 7.78 1.24 17.17
N ASP A 8 9.02 1.00 17.60
CA ASP A 8 10.13 1.93 17.39
C ASP A 8 10.55 2.07 15.92
N LEU A 9 10.21 1.08 15.07
CA LEU A 9 10.53 1.11 13.64
C LEU A 9 9.85 2.27 12.88
N TRP A 10 8.74 2.80 13.38
CA TRP A 10 7.90 3.76 12.66
C TRP A 10 7.92 5.18 13.25
N ALA A 11 8.71 5.41 14.30
CA ALA A 11 8.69 6.67 15.06
C ALA A 11 9.20 7.89 14.30
N ASP A 12 10.15 7.74 13.37
CA ASP A 12 10.91 8.86 12.78
C ASP A 12 10.35 9.40 11.44
N GLY A 13 9.31 8.81 10.86
CA GLY A 13 8.78 9.21 9.55
C GLY A 13 7.30 9.54 9.53
N TYR A 14 6.70 9.71 10.68
CA TYR A 14 5.26 9.77 10.85
C TYR A 14 4.72 11.20 10.76
N ASP A 15 3.84 11.46 9.80
CA ASP A 15 3.12 12.73 9.72
C ASP A 15 2.20 12.87 10.95
N GLY A 16 2.20 14.05 11.59
CA GLY A 16 1.48 14.27 12.83
C GLY A 16 -0.04 14.02 12.76
N SER A 17 -0.66 14.24 11.60
CA SER A 17 -2.09 13.98 11.38
C SER A 17 -2.42 12.48 11.35
N VAL A 18 -1.55 11.70 10.70
CA VAL A 18 -1.64 10.24 10.63
C VAL A 18 -1.43 9.64 12.02
N SER A 19 -0.47 10.18 12.80
CA SER A 19 -0.18 9.71 14.16
C SER A 19 -1.38 9.78 15.08
N ILE A 20 -2.07 10.91 15.13
CA ILE A 20 -3.24 11.11 16.00
C ILE A 20 -4.37 10.15 15.60
N SER A 21 -4.65 10.02 14.31
CA SER A 21 -5.72 9.15 13.81
C SER A 21 -5.46 7.66 14.07
N ASP A 22 -4.20 7.19 13.97
CA ASP A 22 -3.81 5.82 14.29
C ASP A 22 -3.89 5.53 15.80
N GLU A 23 -3.37 6.43 16.64
CA GLU A 23 -3.41 6.28 18.10
C GLU A 23 -4.84 6.25 18.65
N ASP A 24 -5.73 7.08 18.09
CA ASP A 24 -7.15 7.11 18.46
C ASP A 24 -7.96 5.96 17.82
N ASN A 25 -7.32 5.10 17.00
CA ASN A 25 -7.99 4.09 16.17
C ASN A 25 -9.17 4.69 15.37
N ALA A 26 -8.94 5.86 14.80
CA ALA A 26 -9.95 6.65 14.10
C ALA A 26 -9.77 6.59 12.59
N TYR A 27 -10.90 6.70 11.85
CA TYR A 27 -10.90 6.84 10.39
C TYR A 27 -10.18 8.14 9.98
N PRO A 28 -9.40 8.15 8.87
CA PRO A 28 -9.17 7.02 7.94
C PRO A 28 -7.95 6.16 8.30
N PHE A 29 -7.06 6.59 9.19
CA PHE A 29 -5.77 5.93 9.45
C PHE A 29 -5.78 4.96 10.64
N ALA A 30 -6.97 4.48 11.06
CA ALA A 30 -7.07 3.45 12.07
C ALA A 30 -6.20 2.23 11.71
N GLY A 31 -5.25 1.88 12.57
CA GLY A 31 -4.35 0.74 12.40
C GLY A 31 -3.26 0.93 11.35
N TYR A 32 -2.91 2.16 10.98
CA TYR A 32 -1.87 2.47 9.99
C TYR A 32 -0.56 1.73 10.27
N LYS A 33 -0.01 1.86 11.48
CA LYS A 33 1.23 1.16 11.88
C LYS A 33 1.10 -0.36 11.77
N ARG A 34 -0.06 -0.90 12.15
CA ARG A 34 -0.32 -2.35 12.08
C ARG A 34 -0.33 -2.84 10.63
N ILE A 35 -0.90 -2.07 9.69
CA ILE A 35 -0.90 -2.36 8.26
C ILE A 35 0.54 -2.37 7.72
N LEU A 36 1.32 -1.31 7.96
CA LEU A 36 2.70 -1.23 7.50
C LEU A 36 3.56 -2.37 8.07
N ASN A 37 3.42 -2.67 9.38
CA ASN A 37 4.11 -3.79 10.00
C ASN A 37 3.71 -5.13 9.39
N ARG A 38 2.43 -5.34 9.12
CA ARG A 38 1.95 -6.59 8.53
C ARG A 38 2.53 -6.82 7.14
N ILE A 39 2.57 -5.77 6.30
CA ILE A 39 3.19 -5.84 4.98
C ILE A 39 4.70 -6.06 5.10
N TYR A 40 5.37 -5.32 5.99
CA TYR A 40 6.80 -5.47 6.25
C TYR A 40 7.17 -6.91 6.66
N GLU A 41 6.50 -7.46 7.67
CA GLU A 41 6.72 -8.84 8.14
C GLU A 41 6.52 -9.87 7.02
N PHE A 42 5.53 -9.65 6.16
CA PHE A 42 5.26 -10.54 5.04
C PHE A 42 6.41 -10.52 4.02
N ILE A 43 6.88 -9.34 3.63
CA ILE A 43 7.97 -9.18 2.65
C ILE A 43 9.29 -9.72 3.21
N MET A 44 9.57 -9.49 4.49
CA MET A 44 10.82 -9.91 5.15
C MET A 44 10.97 -11.43 5.28
N GLN A 45 9.93 -12.22 5.00
CA GLN A 45 10.06 -13.68 4.89
C GLN A 45 10.89 -14.10 3.65
N LYS A 46 11.03 -13.20 2.65
CA LYS A 46 11.85 -13.45 1.46
C LYS A 46 13.11 -12.55 1.48
N PRO A 47 14.29 -13.14 1.74
CA PRO A 47 15.54 -12.36 1.69
C PRO A 47 15.81 -11.76 0.31
N ASN A 48 16.30 -10.52 0.27
CA ASN A 48 16.62 -9.78 -0.95
C ASN A 48 15.44 -9.68 -1.93
N ALA A 49 14.22 -9.59 -1.43
CA ALA A 49 13.03 -9.46 -2.26
C ALA A 49 13.11 -8.22 -3.17
N SER A 50 12.69 -8.38 -4.42
CA SER A 50 12.45 -7.24 -5.32
C SER A 50 11.06 -6.67 -5.04
N VAL A 51 11.01 -5.40 -4.63
CA VAL A 51 9.78 -4.71 -4.22
C VAL A 51 9.55 -3.49 -5.08
N LEU A 52 8.36 -3.40 -5.67
CA LEU A 52 7.86 -2.18 -6.32
C LEU A 52 6.85 -1.51 -5.38
N ASP A 53 7.10 -0.26 -5.01
CA ASP A 53 6.19 0.53 -4.20
C ASP A 53 5.54 1.64 -5.03
N LEU A 54 4.20 1.69 -5.01
CA LEU A 54 3.35 2.57 -5.81
C LEU A 54 2.71 3.64 -4.92
N GLY A 55 3.09 4.91 -5.15
CA GLY A 55 2.69 6.01 -4.29
C GLY A 55 3.37 5.94 -2.93
N PHE A 56 4.70 5.77 -2.93
CA PHE A 56 5.48 5.53 -1.72
C PHE A 56 5.55 6.75 -0.76
N GLY A 57 5.13 7.94 -1.20
CA GLY A 57 5.09 9.15 -0.39
C GLY A 57 6.41 9.43 0.33
N THR A 58 6.39 9.56 1.65
CA THR A 58 7.60 9.76 2.49
C THR A 58 8.50 8.52 2.58
N ALA A 59 8.14 7.42 1.91
CA ALA A 59 8.85 6.15 1.84
C ALA A 59 9.06 5.47 3.22
N THR A 60 8.12 5.62 4.14
CA THR A 60 8.23 5.08 5.50
C THR A 60 8.43 3.56 5.49
N LEU A 61 7.56 2.81 4.82
CA LEU A 61 7.70 1.35 4.66
C LEU A 61 8.93 1.00 3.80
N THR A 62 9.08 1.66 2.66
CA THR A 62 10.05 1.34 1.63
C THR A 62 11.48 1.52 2.12
N THR A 63 11.75 2.58 2.91
CA THR A 63 13.05 2.81 3.54
C THR A 63 13.44 1.65 4.47
N LYS A 64 12.50 1.14 5.27
CA LYS A 64 12.76 0.01 6.16
C LYS A 64 13.04 -1.28 5.40
N LEU A 65 12.32 -1.52 4.31
CA LEU A 65 12.58 -2.66 3.42
C LEU A 65 13.97 -2.56 2.77
N TYR A 66 14.36 -1.37 2.31
CA TYR A 66 15.67 -1.09 1.73
C TYR A 66 16.80 -1.34 2.74
N GLU A 67 16.70 -0.77 3.94
CA GLU A 67 17.67 -0.95 5.04
C GLU A 67 17.86 -2.42 5.43
N ASN A 68 16.84 -3.26 5.20
CA ASN A 68 16.88 -4.69 5.49
C ASN A 68 17.12 -5.57 4.25
N GLY A 69 17.66 -4.97 3.19
CA GLY A 69 18.24 -5.69 2.04
C GLY A 69 17.28 -5.98 0.90
N SER A 70 16.07 -5.43 0.88
CA SER A 70 15.21 -5.51 -0.29
C SER A 70 15.74 -4.64 -1.44
N VAL A 71 15.51 -5.10 -2.68
CA VAL A 71 15.83 -4.33 -3.89
C VAL A 71 14.61 -3.49 -4.24
N ILE A 72 14.74 -2.17 -4.10
CA ILE A 72 13.61 -1.24 -4.20
C ILE A 72 13.47 -0.62 -5.58
N TYR A 73 12.24 -0.65 -6.05
CA TYR A 73 11.70 0.08 -7.19
C TYR A 73 10.51 0.91 -6.69
N GLY A 74 10.25 2.06 -7.29
CA GLY A 74 9.12 2.88 -6.88
C GLY A 74 8.63 3.82 -7.96
N GLN A 75 7.34 4.14 -7.89
CA GLN A 75 6.69 5.15 -8.71
C GLN A 75 5.85 6.06 -7.80
N ASP A 76 6.08 7.36 -7.92
CA ASP A 76 5.29 8.38 -7.23
C ASP A 76 5.04 9.56 -8.19
N PHE A 77 3.91 10.25 -8.06
CA PHE A 77 3.61 11.40 -8.91
C PHE A 77 4.38 12.66 -8.47
N SER A 78 4.80 12.73 -7.21
CA SER A 78 5.48 13.87 -6.61
C SER A 78 7.00 13.81 -6.81
N SER A 79 7.55 14.74 -7.58
CA SER A 79 9.01 14.87 -7.72
C SER A 79 9.69 15.12 -6.36
N ARG A 80 9.00 15.82 -5.44
CA ARG A 80 9.53 16.10 -4.10
C ARG A 80 9.66 14.82 -3.25
N MET A 81 8.70 13.91 -3.33
CA MET A 81 8.76 12.63 -2.64
C MET A 81 9.91 11.77 -3.19
N ILE A 82 10.12 11.79 -4.50
CA ILE A 82 11.24 11.09 -5.14
C ILE A 82 12.59 11.62 -4.67
N GLU A 83 12.78 12.95 -4.59
CA GLU A 83 13.98 13.55 -4.05
C GLU A 83 14.28 13.07 -2.63
N LEU A 84 13.28 13.19 -1.73
CA LEU A 84 13.41 12.78 -0.33
C LEU A 84 13.67 11.28 -0.16
N ALA A 85 13.00 10.44 -0.95
CA ALA A 85 13.21 9.00 -0.93
C ALA A 85 14.59 8.61 -1.49
N SER A 86 15.06 9.28 -2.55
CA SER A 86 16.37 9.03 -3.15
C SER A 86 17.54 9.36 -2.17
N GLU A 87 17.37 10.37 -1.33
CA GLU A 87 18.36 10.67 -0.27
C GLU A 87 18.47 9.52 0.75
N LYS A 88 17.34 8.88 1.09
CA LYS A 88 17.27 7.74 2.03
C LYS A 88 17.71 6.42 1.41
N MET A 89 17.47 6.25 0.11
CA MET A 89 17.65 4.99 -0.62
C MET A 89 18.41 5.22 -1.93
N PRO A 90 19.73 5.51 -1.88
CA PRO A 90 20.51 5.92 -3.05
C PRO A 90 20.60 4.88 -4.18
N ASP A 91 20.43 3.58 -3.87
CA ASP A 91 20.47 2.50 -4.87
C ASP A 91 19.05 2.11 -5.37
N ALA A 92 17.99 2.71 -4.82
CA ALA A 92 16.63 2.44 -5.26
C ALA A 92 16.36 3.03 -6.65
N LYS A 93 15.51 2.36 -7.42
CA LYS A 93 15.10 2.80 -8.77
C LYS A 93 13.74 3.48 -8.71
N LEU A 94 13.76 4.77 -8.43
CA LEU A 94 12.56 5.58 -8.22
C LEU A 94 12.26 6.44 -9.45
N TYR A 95 10.99 6.48 -9.86
CA TYR A 95 10.56 7.18 -11.06
C TYR A 95 9.32 8.03 -10.78
N GLN A 96 9.30 9.21 -11.41
CA GLN A 96 8.10 10.05 -11.38
C GLN A 96 7.08 9.52 -12.38
N GLY A 97 5.83 9.37 -11.93
CA GLY A 97 4.71 8.99 -12.78
C GLY A 97 3.40 8.87 -12.02
N ASP A 98 2.33 9.15 -12.72
CA ASP A 98 0.97 8.95 -12.22
C ASP A 98 0.53 7.51 -12.55
N PHE A 99 0.38 6.68 -11.54
CA PHE A 99 -0.03 5.29 -11.73
C PHE A 99 -1.49 5.14 -12.19
N ALA A 100 -2.30 6.21 -12.15
CA ALA A 100 -3.60 6.23 -12.83
C ALA A 100 -3.45 6.06 -14.35
N GLN A 101 -2.26 6.33 -14.91
CA GLN A 101 -1.88 6.10 -16.30
C GLN A 101 -1.13 4.77 -16.51
N GLY A 102 -0.97 3.95 -15.46
CA GLY A 102 -0.21 2.71 -15.47
C GLY A 102 1.24 2.86 -15.02
N LEU A 103 2.03 1.80 -15.15
CA LEU A 103 3.45 1.84 -14.84
C LEU A 103 4.23 2.64 -15.86
N VAL A 104 5.25 3.38 -15.41
CA VAL A 104 6.22 4.01 -16.31
C VAL A 104 7.09 2.96 -17.03
N ASP A 105 7.49 3.23 -18.27
CA ASP A 105 8.20 2.26 -19.11
C ASP A 105 9.47 1.64 -18.48
N PRO A 106 10.29 2.35 -17.69
CA PRO A 106 11.42 1.73 -17.03
C PRO A 106 11.04 0.60 -16.08
N LEU A 107 9.90 0.72 -15.39
CA LEU A 107 9.42 -0.27 -14.42
C LEU A 107 8.82 -1.51 -15.09
N LYS A 108 8.24 -1.36 -16.28
CA LYS A 108 7.67 -2.48 -17.08
C LYS A 108 8.71 -3.51 -17.54
N ARG A 109 10.00 -3.20 -17.39
CA ARG A 109 11.10 -4.11 -17.80
C ARG A 109 11.48 -5.13 -16.73
N TYR A 110 10.90 -5.03 -15.54
CA TYR A 110 11.22 -5.88 -14.40
C TYR A 110 10.03 -6.72 -13.98
N SER A 111 10.31 -7.78 -13.25
CA SER A 111 9.33 -8.54 -12.49
C SER A 111 9.68 -8.47 -11.01
N TYR A 112 8.67 -8.47 -10.17
CA TYR A 112 8.77 -8.19 -8.75
C TYR A 112 8.32 -9.37 -7.91
N ASP A 113 8.95 -9.55 -6.75
CA ASP A 113 8.48 -10.49 -5.76
C ASP A 113 7.26 -9.93 -5.01
N PHE A 114 7.30 -8.63 -4.76
CA PHE A 114 6.17 -7.92 -4.18
C PHE A 114 5.92 -6.60 -4.89
N ILE A 115 4.65 -6.28 -5.08
CA ILE A 115 4.19 -4.96 -5.50
C ILE A 115 3.34 -4.42 -4.37
N VAL A 116 3.68 -3.25 -3.85
CA VAL A 116 3.04 -2.66 -2.67
C VAL A 116 2.35 -1.36 -3.04
N ALA A 117 1.20 -1.12 -2.46
CA ALA A 117 0.53 0.19 -2.46
C ALA A 117 -0.04 0.42 -1.05
N THR A 118 0.43 1.48 -0.37
CA THR A 118 -0.04 1.80 0.98
C THR A 118 -0.66 3.18 1.00
N TYR A 119 -1.96 3.24 1.33
CA TYR A 119 -2.75 4.47 1.39
C TYR A 119 -2.60 5.34 0.13
N SER A 120 -2.68 4.70 -1.03
CA SER A 120 -2.48 5.35 -2.33
C SER A 120 -3.47 4.90 -3.41
N ILE A 121 -3.96 3.65 -3.35
CA ILE A 121 -4.79 3.10 -4.43
C ILE A 121 -6.22 3.64 -4.42
N HIS A 122 -6.68 4.23 -3.32
CA HIS A 122 -7.98 4.89 -3.21
C HIS A 122 -8.15 6.12 -4.11
N HIS A 123 -7.07 6.65 -4.67
CA HIS A 123 -7.13 7.70 -5.68
C HIS A 123 -7.57 7.21 -7.07
N LEU A 124 -7.67 5.90 -7.27
CA LEU A 124 -8.16 5.30 -8.52
C LEU A 124 -9.65 4.99 -8.43
N THR A 125 -10.39 5.18 -9.54
CA THR A 125 -11.74 4.61 -9.67
C THR A 125 -11.69 3.08 -9.67
N ASP A 126 -12.82 2.41 -9.40
CA ASP A 126 -12.87 0.95 -9.37
C ASP A 126 -12.45 0.32 -10.70
N ASP A 127 -12.87 0.88 -11.83
CA ASP A 127 -12.43 0.44 -13.17
C ASP A 127 -10.92 0.65 -13.39
N GLN A 128 -10.35 1.74 -12.88
CA GLN A 128 -8.91 1.98 -12.96
C GLN A 128 -8.14 0.99 -12.08
N LYS A 129 -8.60 0.73 -10.84
CA LYS A 129 -8.02 -0.27 -9.95
C LYS A 129 -7.96 -1.64 -10.62
N ILE A 130 -9.10 -2.11 -11.16
CA ILE A 130 -9.19 -3.42 -11.80
C ILE A 130 -8.19 -3.53 -12.97
N ARG A 131 -8.16 -2.53 -13.85
CA ARG A 131 -7.23 -2.54 -14.99
C ARG A 131 -5.77 -2.50 -14.54
N PHE A 132 -5.46 -1.64 -13.58
CA PHE A 132 -4.10 -1.47 -13.10
C PHE A 132 -3.62 -2.71 -12.33
N LEU A 133 -4.42 -3.28 -11.47
CA LEU A 133 -4.08 -4.52 -10.76
C LEU A 133 -3.86 -5.70 -11.71
N LYS A 134 -4.62 -5.78 -12.81
CA LYS A 134 -4.37 -6.78 -13.87
C LYS A 134 -3.03 -6.55 -14.58
N GLU A 135 -2.68 -5.30 -14.90
CA GLU A 135 -1.36 -4.95 -15.43
C GLU A 135 -0.25 -5.37 -14.44
N LEU A 136 -0.42 -5.07 -13.15
CA LEU A 136 0.56 -5.40 -12.11
C LEU A 136 0.78 -6.92 -11.96
N LEU A 137 -0.25 -7.74 -12.10
CA LEU A 137 -0.11 -9.20 -12.07
C LEU A 137 0.87 -9.71 -13.14
N ASP A 138 0.90 -9.09 -14.34
CA ASP A 138 1.83 -9.47 -15.40
C ASP A 138 3.29 -9.23 -15.02
N HIS A 139 3.53 -8.30 -14.10
CA HIS A 139 4.85 -7.93 -13.59
C HIS A 139 5.26 -8.67 -12.30
N LEU A 140 4.48 -9.62 -11.81
CA LEU A 140 4.88 -10.46 -10.69
C LEU A 140 5.81 -11.61 -11.13
N ASN A 141 6.78 -11.95 -10.29
CA ASN A 141 7.45 -13.24 -10.34
C ASN A 141 6.47 -14.40 -10.09
N ALA A 142 6.87 -15.65 -10.32
CA ALA A 142 5.98 -16.81 -10.22
C ALA A 142 5.26 -16.93 -8.86
N ASP A 143 5.99 -16.65 -7.77
CA ASP A 143 5.46 -16.68 -6.40
C ASP A 143 5.26 -15.26 -5.84
N GLY A 144 5.13 -14.28 -6.73
CA GLY A 144 4.98 -12.87 -6.36
C GLY A 144 3.57 -12.54 -5.90
N MET A 145 3.45 -11.42 -5.19
CA MET A 145 2.18 -10.96 -4.63
C MET A 145 2.05 -9.44 -4.67
N ILE A 146 0.84 -8.95 -4.94
CA ILE A 146 0.45 -7.57 -4.73
C ILE A 146 -0.09 -7.44 -3.31
N LEU A 147 0.40 -6.46 -2.56
CA LEU A 147 0.01 -6.16 -1.19
C LEU A 147 -0.52 -4.72 -1.12
N ILE A 148 -1.82 -4.57 -0.86
CA ILE A 148 -2.46 -3.26 -0.74
C ILE A 148 -2.86 -3.05 0.71
N GLY A 149 -2.25 -2.09 1.38
CA GLY A 149 -2.63 -1.65 2.71
C GLY A 149 -3.38 -0.33 2.63
N ASP A 150 -4.69 -0.33 2.90
CA ASP A 150 -5.52 0.85 2.69
C ASP A 150 -6.80 0.80 3.55
N VAL A 151 -7.57 1.88 3.50
CA VAL A 151 -8.98 1.85 3.87
C VAL A 151 -9.68 0.88 2.91
N ALA A 152 -10.25 -0.17 3.48
CA ALA A 152 -10.88 -1.24 2.70
C ALA A 152 -11.94 -1.97 3.52
N PHE A 153 -12.97 -2.47 2.85
CA PHE A 153 -14.13 -3.09 3.47
C PHE A 153 -14.42 -4.46 2.83
N GLU A 154 -14.89 -5.41 3.64
CA GLU A 154 -15.31 -6.71 3.11
C GLU A 154 -16.51 -6.57 2.17
N SER A 155 -17.48 -5.69 2.51
CA SER A 155 -18.69 -5.48 1.76
C SER A 155 -19.05 -3.99 1.59
N ARG A 156 -19.93 -3.71 0.62
CA ARG A 156 -20.50 -2.38 0.39
C ARG A 156 -21.30 -1.87 1.61
N ASP A 157 -21.96 -2.75 2.33
CA ASP A 157 -22.71 -2.40 3.54
C ASP A 157 -21.77 -1.93 4.67
N GLU A 158 -20.58 -2.55 4.80
CA GLU A 158 -19.57 -2.09 5.77
C GLU A 158 -19.04 -0.69 5.42
N LEU A 159 -18.75 -0.44 4.14
CA LEU A 159 -18.33 0.88 3.65
C LEU A 159 -19.39 1.94 3.94
N ASN A 160 -20.64 1.67 3.58
CA ASN A 160 -21.75 2.63 3.79
C ASN A 160 -21.94 2.96 5.26
N ARG A 161 -21.84 1.97 6.14
CA ARG A 161 -21.92 2.17 7.60
C ARG A 161 -20.76 3.04 8.10
N CYS A 162 -19.54 2.76 7.66
CA CYS A 162 -18.37 3.55 8.04
C CYS A 162 -18.51 5.00 7.56
N ARG A 163 -19.02 5.22 6.36
CA ARG A 163 -19.31 6.56 5.82
C ARG A 163 -20.33 7.32 6.67
N GLU A 164 -21.45 6.67 7.01
CA GLU A 164 -22.48 7.27 7.87
C GLU A 164 -21.96 7.65 9.25
N GLU A 165 -21.08 6.81 9.84
CA GLU A 165 -20.49 7.02 11.16
C GLU A 165 -19.37 8.08 11.17
N ASN A 166 -18.81 8.44 10.00
CA ASN A 166 -17.69 9.37 9.85
C ASN A 166 -17.97 10.46 8.80
N ASP A 167 -19.22 10.86 8.60
CA ASP A 167 -19.68 11.77 7.55
C ASP A 167 -18.93 13.13 7.57
N ASP A 168 -18.55 13.60 8.75
CA ASP A 168 -17.79 14.85 8.95
C ASP A 168 -16.31 14.78 8.52
N LYS A 169 -15.77 13.56 8.32
CA LYS A 169 -14.38 13.29 7.95
C LYS A 169 -14.26 12.55 6.62
N TRP A 170 -15.41 12.15 6.05
CA TRP A 170 -15.41 11.35 4.82
C TRP A 170 -14.97 12.17 3.62
N ASP A 171 -14.00 11.66 2.86
CA ASP A 171 -13.58 12.28 1.61
C ASP A 171 -14.28 11.56 0.45
N ASP A 172 -15.15 12.29 -0.26
CA ASP A 172 -15.89 11.76 -1.41
C ASP A 172 -15.02 11.60 -2.66
N ASP A 173 -13.82 12.17 -2.67
CA ASP A 173 -12.85 12.01 -3.76
C ASP A 173 -12.03 10.71 -3.62
N GLU A 174 -12.05 10.07 -2.45
CA GLU A 174 -11.39 8.79 -2.20
C GLU A 174 -12.33 7.61 -2.48
N ILE A 175 -11.89 6.67 -3.29
CA ILE A 175 -12.66 5.48 -3.68
C ILE A 175 -12.03 4.24 -3.05
N TYR A 176 -12.60 3.77 -1.97
CA TYR A 176 -12.05 2.66 -1.20
C TYR A 176 -12.36 1.29 -1.81
N CYS A 177 -11.47 0.33 -1.57
CA CYS A 177 -11.65 -1.03 -2.03
C CYS A 177 -12.80 -1.73 -1.29
N VAL A 178 -13.72 -2.34 -2.04
CA VAL A 178 -14.74 -3.26 -1.53
C VAL A 178 -14.39 -4.66 -2.02
N VAL A 179 -14.02 -5.53 -1.09
CA VAL A 179 -13.44 -6.84 -1.39
C VAL A 179 -14.40 -7.74 -2.15
N GLU A 180 -15.69 -7.79 -1.77
CA GLU A 180 -16.70 -8.58 -2.47
C GLU A 180 -16.85 -8.19 -3.95
N GLU A 181 -16.61 -6.93 -4.29
CA GLU A 181 -16.69 -6.41 -5.66
C GLU A 181 -15.41 -6.70 -6.48
N LEU A 182 -14.25 -6.84 -5.81
CA LEU A 182 -12.99 -7.20 -6.46
C LEU A 182 -12.81 -8.71 -6.67
N ARG A 183 -13.41 -9.55 -5.84
CA ARG A 183 -13.26 -11.02 -5.91
C ARG A 183 -13.61 -11.66 -7.24
N PRO A 184 -14.64 -11.22 -7.97
CA PRO A 184 -14.94 -11.77 -9.30
C PRO A 184 -13.81 -11.55 -10.31
N GLU A 185 -13.04 -10.47 -10.17
CA GLU A 185 -11.93 -10.10 -11.05
C GLU A 185 -10.60 -10.73 -10.61
N PHE A 186 -10.46 -11.02 -9.31
CA PHE A 186 -9.25 -11.56 -8.67
C PHE A 186 -9.58 -12.78 -7.79
N PRO A 187 -9.71 -13.98 -8.38
CA PRO A 187 -10.12 -15.18 -7.64
C PRO A 187 -9.19 -15.58 -6.48
N ASN A 188 -7.91 -15.21 -6.58
CA ASN A 188 -6.90 -15.47 -5.55
C ASN A 188 -6.74 -14.31 -4.54
N LEU A 189 -7.69 -13.37 -4.52
CA LEU A 189 -7.67 -12.26 -3.56
C LEU A 189 -8.00 -12.78 -2.16
N CYS A 190 -7.07 -12.55 -1.22
CA CYS A 190 -7.28 -12.68 0.21
C CYS A 190 -7.35 -11.31 0.86
N PHE A 191 -8.16 -11.15 1.88
CA PHE A 191 -8.27 -9.91 2.65
C PHE A 191 -8.07 -10.18 4.13
N GLU A 192 -7.15 -9.46 4.75
CA GLU A 192 -6.93 -9.46 6.20
C GLU A 192 -7.41 -8.12 6.77
N LYS A 193 -8.57 -8.14 7.43
CA LYS A 193 -9.11 -6.96 8.10
C LYS A 193 -8.30 -6.64 9.33
N ILE A 194 -7.77 -5.43 9.41
CA ILE A 194 -6.91 -4.97 10.53
C ILE A 194 -7.72 -4.15 11.54
N THR A 195 -8.61 -3.27 11.04
CA THR A 195 -9.51 -2.46 11.87
C THR A 195 -10.93 -2.47 11.31
N PHE A 196 -11.79 -1.61 11.82
CA PHE A 196 -13.16 -1.48 11.32
C PHE A 196 -13.23 -0.89 9.90
N CYS A 197 -12.23 -0.12 9.47
CA CYS A 197 -12.19 0.55 8.17
C CYS A 197 -10.95 0.26 7.33
N SER A 198 -10.02 -0.59 7.79
CA SER A 198 -8.75 -0.79 7.10
C SER A 198 -8.29 -2.24 7.11
N GLY A 199 -7.46 -2.60 6.14
CA GLY A 199 -6.91 -3.94 6.03
C GLY A 199 -5.85 -4.08 4.95
N VAL A 200 -5.41 -5.32 4.74
CA VAL A 200 -4.44 -5.69 3.71
C VAL A 200 -5.10 -6.62 2.70
N LEU A 201 -5.16 -6.19 1.44
CA LEU A 201 -5.52 -7.05 0.31
C LEU A 201 -4.23 -7.71 -0.22
N MET A 202 -4.30 -9.00 -0.46
CA MET A 202 -3.20 -9.82 -0.99
C MET A 202 -3.69 -10.50 -2.26
N ILE A 203 -3.05 -10.21 -3.40
CA ILE A 203 -3.46 -10.73 -4.71
C ILE A 203 -2.27 -11.43 -5.35
N SER A 204 -2.42 -12.72 -5.68
CA SER A 204 -1.44 -13.51 -6.43
C SER A 204 -1.96 -13.88 -7.82
N LYS A 205 -1.05 -14.37 -8.67
CA LYS A 205 -1.42 -14.96 -9.97
C LYS A 205 -2.33 -16.15 -9.83
#